data_51813513c5abd828d44c6f136f47532a
#
_entry.id   51813513c5abd828d44c6f136f47532a
#
_cell.length_a   1.000
_cell.length_b   1.000
_cell.length_c   1.000
_cell.angle_alpha   90.00
_cell.angle_beta   90.00
_cell.angle_gamma   90.00
#
_symmetry.space_group_name_H-M   'P 1'
#
loop_
_entity.id
_entity.type
_entity.pdbx_description
1 polymer ?
#
loop_
_entity_poly.entity_id
_entity_poly.type
_entity_poly.pdbx_seq_one_letter_code
_entity_poly.pdbx_strand_id
1 'polypeptide(L)'
;MSSKYDVIKVKVHLSDVHYYVLSRFLLSRMLMFCRVPEDTAVRISLDVKKHFVNTERTSITQAELEDYIRCSMIAAGFAQEHAQLFSVVTQFHAERIPLILFIAGPERCGKTTLAHLLAARINCSTVINAEVLRDISASIDDSLPSFAVSETSSPDSTPSTLRGVEVSAAVAAEVDKAVREGRAIIVEGENLSFAGFHRFLEPSFQFSTGAVILGLVMETCGSEAETDASHAYVKALPNLQPVFSTERLTVFAADMVDLAKGVSGIPTVYVARCTTVADNVCLSVFLHDIVVKRIIAELKRRGRML
;
A
#
# COMPACT_ATOMS: atom_id res chain seq x y z
N MET A 1 -18.14 31.26 -5.21
CA MET A 1 -17.33 32.21 -4.40
C MET A 1 -16.24 31.44 -3.70
N SER A 2 -14.98 31.80 -3.93
CA SER A 2 -13.85 31.21 -3.21
C SER A 2 -13.87 31.70 -1.75
N SER A 3 -13.81 30.79 -0.80
CA SER A 3 -13.76 31.15 0.63
C SER A 3 -12.43 31.84 0.94
N LYS A 4 -12.43 32.83 1.88
CA LYS A 4 -11.17 33.44 2.38
C LYS A 4 -10.12 32.41 2.78
N TYR A 5 -10.56 31.24 3.25
CA TYR A 5 -9.68 30.12 3.64
C TYR A 5 -9.02 29.40 2.47
N ASP A 6 -9.49 29.61 1.24
CA ASP A 6 -8.84 29.06 0.05
C ASP A 6 -7.78 30.00 -0.51
N VAL A 7 -7.97 31.29 -0.34
CA VAL A 7 -7.07 32.33 -0.83
C VAL A 7 -5.84 32.48 0.08
N ILE A 8 -6.05 32.50 1.41
CA ILE A 8 -4.97 32.69 2.37
C ILE A 8 -4.13 31.40 2.46
N LYS A 9 -2.82 31.53 2.21
CA LYS A 9 -1.87 30.45 2.28
C LYS A 9 -1.23 30.40 3.67
N VAL A 10 -1.29 29.27 4.34
CA VAL A 10 -0.57 29.00 5.58
C VAL A 10 0.70 28.25 5.22
N LYS A 11 1.86 28.82 5.55
CA LYS A 11 3.18 28.23 5.34
C LYS A 11 3.57 27.40 6.56
N VAL A 12 3.99 26.18 6.36
CA VAL A 12 4.49 25.28 7.41
C VAL A 12 5.98 25.07 7.20
N HIS A 13 6.77 25.53 8.13
CA HIS A 13 8.23 25.48 8.07
C HIS A 13 8.75 24.13 8.59
N LEU A 14 9.55 23.47 7.74
CA LEU A 14 10.30 22.25 8.08
C LEU A 14 11.70 22.62 8.62
N SER A 15 12.26 23.73 8.12
CA SER A 15 13.51 24.33 8.53
C SER A 15 13.49 25.83 8.22
N ASP A 16 14.53 26.56 8.54
CA ASP A 16 14.64 28.01 8.26
C ASP A 16 14.46 28.37 6.79
N VAL A 17 14.82 27.44 5.88
CA VAL A 17 14.81 27.67 4.43
C VAL A 17 13.70 26.92 3.70
N HIS A 18 13.17 25.83 4.28
CA HIS A 18 12.20 24.97 3.62
C HIS A 18 10.82 25.04 4.28
N TYR A 19 9.83 25.33 3.47
CA TYR A 19 8.43 25.31 3.89
C TYR A 19 7.54 24.72 2.80
N TYR A 20 6.37 24.27 3.19
CA TYR A 20 5.28 23.90 2.28
C TYR A 20 4.02 24.68 2.62
N VAL A 21 3.05 24.71 1.70
CA VAL A 21 1.75 25.33 1.91
C VAL A 21 0.76 24.31 2.42
N LEU A 22 0.11 24.59 3.55
CA LEU A 22 -0.89 23.71 4.14
C LEU A 22 -2.06 23.48 3.18
N SER A 23 -2.20 22.26 2.71
CA SER A 23 -3.29 21.80 1.88
C SER A 23 -4.32 21.03 2.72
N ARG A 24 -5.57 21.49 2.73
CA ARG A 24 -6.67 20.79 3.41
C ARG A 24 -6.89 19.39 2.84
N PHE A 25 -6.79 19.27 1.53
CA PHE A 25 -6.93 17.98 0.86
C PHE A 25 -5.84 16.98 1.32
N LEU A 26 -4.58 17.38 1.29
CA LEU A 26 -3.50 16.50 1.74
C LEU A 26 -3.63 16.19 3.24
N LEU A 27 -4.01 17.17 4.06
CA LEU A 27 -4.22 16.95 5.48
C LEU A 27 -5.35 15.95 5.75
N SER A 28 -6.50 16.08 5.06
CA SER A 28 -7.59 15.10 5.22
C SER A 28 -7.15 13.68 4.81
N ARG A 29 -6.36 13.54 3.76
CA ARG A 29 -5.81 12.23 3.34
C ARG A 29 -4.85 11.65 4.38
N MET A 30 -3.99 12.47 4.98
CA MET A 30 -3.11 12.03 6.07
C MET A 30 -3.91 11.61 7.32
N LEU A 31 -4.98 12.32 7.65
CA LEU A 31 -5.88 11.95 8.73
C LEU A 31 -6.60 10.62 8.46
N MET A 32 -7.03 10.38 7.22
CA MET A 32 -7.60 9.08 6.81
C MET A 32 -6.57 7.95 6.98
N PHE A 33 -5.31 8.20 6.69
CA PHE A 33 -4.23 7.26 6.97
C PHE A 33 -4.09 6.99 8.47
N CYS A 34 -4.42 7.96 9.32
CA CYS A 34 -4.50 7.78 10.79
C CYS A 34 -5.81 7.13 11.26
N ARG A 35 -6.56 6.47 10.37
CA ARG A 35 -7.85 5.80 10.65
C ARG A 35 -8.99 6.74 11.03
N VAL A 36 -8.87 8.02 10.71
CA VAL A 36 -9.97 8.96 10.88
C VAL A 36 -10.96 8.78 9.73
N PRO A 37 -12.28 8.62 9.99
CA PRO A 37 -13.30 8.57 8.93
C PRO A 37 -13.26 9.81 8.04
N GLU A 38 -13.57 9.65 6.75
CA GLU A 38 -13.42 10.69 5.75
C GLU A 38 -14.12 12.00 6.12
N ASP A 39 -15.40 11.94 6.52
CA ASP A 39 -16.19 13.12 6.91
C ASP A 39 -15.53 13.89 8.05
N THR A 40 -15.01 13.16 9.05
CA THR A 40 -14.32 13.74 10.19
C THR A 40 -12.95 14.29 9.81
N ALA A 41 -12.21 13.59 8.95
CA ALA A 41 -10.92 14.04 8.45
C ALA A 41 -11.05 15.36 7.66
N VAL A 42 -12.06 15.46 6.80
CA VAL A 42 -12.38 16.69 6.07
C VAL A 42 -12.72 17.81 7.05
N ARG A 43 -13.58 17.56 8.05
CA ARG A 43 -13.97 18.57 9.06
C ARG A 43 -12.74 19.05 9.85
N ILE A 44 -11.92 18.14 10.39
CA ILE A 44 -10.71 18.51 11.13
C ILE A 44 -9.78 19.34 10.23
N SER A 45 -9.56 18.93 8.99
CA SER A 45 -8.67 19.65 8.06
C SER A 45 -9.15 21.08 7.76
N LEU A 46 -10.48 21.28 7.68
CA LEU A 46 -11.09 22.59 7.54
C LEU A 46 -10.88 23.44 8.80
N ASP A 47 -11.12 22.87 9.97
CA ASP A 47 -11.03 23.58 11.25
C ASP A 47 -9.59 23.96 11.58
N VAL A 48 -8.62 23.09 11.30
CA VAL A 48 -7.19 23.39 11.41
C VAL A 48 -6.82 24.62 10.56
N LYS A 49 -7.21 24.63 9.30
CA LYS A 49 -6.91 25.78 8.43
C LYS A 49 -7.63 27.04 8.86
N LYS A 50 -8.91 26.95 9.25
CA LYS A 50 -9.68 28.08 9.80
C LYS A 50 -9.00 28.68 11.03
N HIS A 51 -8.54 27.85 11.95
CA HIS A 51 -7.84 28.30 13.14
C HIS A 51 -6.65 29.19 12.80
N PHE A 52 -5.71 28.70 11.99
CA PHE A 52 -4.50 29.46 11.65
C PHE A 52 -4.80 30.72 10.85
N VAL A 53 -5.78 30.69 9.96
CA VAL A 53 -6.20 31.88 9.20
C VAL A 53 -6.89 32.92 10.10
N ASN A 54 -7.76 32.50 11.01
CA ASN A 54 -8.48 33.44 11.88
C ASN A 54 -7.59 34.04 12.98
N THR A 55 -6.54 33.32 13.39
CA THR A 55 -5.53 33.80 14.35
C THR A 55 -4.39 34.55 13.66
N GLU A 56 -4.50 34.81 12.34
CA GLU A 56 -3.49 35.48 11.52
C GLU A 56 -2.11 34.80 11.51
N ARG A 57 -2.05 33.54 11.97
CA ARG A 57 -0.84 32.72 12.00
C ARG A 57 -0.63 32.05 10.65
N THR A 58 -0.16 32.80 9.66
CA THR A 58 0.07 32.31 8.30
C THR A 58 1.43 31.67 8.09
N SER A 59 2.29 31.70 9.12
CA SER A 59 3.62 31.08 9.15
C SER A 59 3.76 30.32 10.47
N ILE A 60 3.87 29.00 10.42
CA ILE A 60 3.90 28.08 11.56
C ILE A 60 4.98 27.03 11.35
N THR A 61 5.41 26.40 12.43
CA THR A 61 6.33 25.24 12.36
C THR A 61 5.56 23.94 12.19
N GLN A 62 6.25 22.90 11.73
CA GLN A 62 5.68 21.54 11.65
C GLN A 62 5.22 21.03 13.02
N ALA A 63 6.01 21.29 14.06
CA ALA A 63 5.65 20.89 15.43
C ALA A 63 4.34 21.53 15.93
N GLU A 64 4.17 22.83 15.69
CA GLU A 64 2.93 23.55 16.04
C GLU A 64 1.72 22.99 15.30
N LEU A 65 1.89 22.65 14.02
CA LEU A 65 0.82 22.03 13.23
C LEU A 65 0.44 20.65 13.81
N GLU A 66 1.42 19.82 14.10
CA GLU A 66 1.22 18.47 14.66
C GLU A 66 0.54 18.51 16.00
N ASP A 67 0.97 19.41 16.90
CA ASP A 67 0.35 19.59 18.21
C ASP A 67 -1.11 20.03 18.10
N TYR A 68 -1.40 20.96 17.20
CA TYR A 68 -2.78 21.41 16.98
C TYR A 68 -3.66 20.30 16.40
N ILE A 69 -3.15 19.52 15.43
CA ILE A 69 -3.87 18.38 14.85
C ILE A 69 -4.13 17.32 15.92
N ARG A 70 -3.14 16.99 16.73
CA ARG A 70 -3.29 16.04 17.83
C ARG A 70 -4.37 16.46 18.81
N CYS A 71 -4.38 17.72 19.23
CA CYS A 71 -5.44 18.27 20.08
C CYS A 71 -6.81 18.21 19.42
N SER A 72 -6.88 18.52 18.12
CA SER A 72 -8.13 18.46 17.34
C SER A 72 -8.67 17.04 17.21
N MET A 73 -7.79 16.04 17.03
CA MET A 73 -8.18 14.63 16.98
C MET A 73 -8.73 14.17 18.35
N ILE A 74 -8.04 14.51 19.43
CA ILE A 74 -8.50 14.17 20.80
C ILE A 74 -9.85 14.84 21.10
N ALA A 75 -10.01 16.11 20.74
CA ALA A 75 -11.28 16.84 20.89
C ALA A 75 -12.42 16.24 20.06
N ALA A 76 -12.09 15.60 18.92
CA ALA A 76 -13.05 14.86 18.11
C ALA A 76 -13.36 13.44 18.64
N GLY A 77 -12.79 13.05 19.77
CA GLY A 77 -13.05 11.77 20.45
C GLY A 77 -12.13 10.62 20.04
N PHE A 78 -11.04 10.89 19.30
CA PHE A 78 -10.08 9.85 18.95
C PHE A 78 -9.11 9.58 20.11
N ALA A 79 -8.75 8.30 20.27
CA ALA A 79 -7.77 7.88 21.26
C ALA A 79 -6.38 8.48 20.94
N GLN A 80 -5.57 8.63 21.97
CA GLN A 80 -4.21 9.18 21.84
C GLN A 80 -3.34 8.39 20.85
N GLU A 81 -3.57 7.09 20.74
CA GLU A 81 -2.87 6.22 19.78
C GLU A 81 -3.11 6.64 18.31
N HIS A 82 -4.35 7.04 17.98
CA HIS A 82 -4.67 7.57 16.65
C HIS A 82 -3.97 8.90 16.39
N ALA A 83 -3.90 9.75 17.42
CA ALA A 83 -3.21 11.04 17.30
C ALA A 83 -1.68 10.86 17.16
N GLN A 84 -1.10 9.84 17.77
CA GLN A 84 0.32 9.48 17.60
C GLN A 84 0.61 8.96 16.20
N LEU A 85 -0.34 8.27 15.54
CA LEU A 85 -0.17 7.83 14.16
C LEU A 85 0.07 9.01 13.19
N PHE A 86 -0.41 10.20 13.49
CA PHE A 86 -0.19 11.36 12.64
C PHE A 86 1.31 11.68 12.50
N SER A 87 2.07 11.66 13.59
CA SER A 87 3.52 11.85 13.56
C SER A 87 4.21 10.72 12.79
N VAL A 88 3.75 9.47 12.93
CA VAL A 88 4.27 8.32 12.15
C VAL A 88 4.05 8.53 10.65
N VAL A 89 2.84 8.92 10.26
CA VAL A 89 2.49 9.16 8.85
C VAL A 89 3.27 10.35 8.28
N THR A 90 3.40 11.43 9.06
CA THR A 90 4.21 12.59 8.67
C THR A 90 5.66 12.18 8.43
N GLN A 91 6.23 11.40 9.35
CA GLN A 91 7.61 10.96 9.25
C GLN A 91 7.83 9.96 8.10
N PHE A 92 6.87 9.07 7.87
CA PHE A 92 6.88 8.17 6.71
C PHE A 92 6.98 8.92 5.38
N HIS A 93 6.20 10.00 5.21
CA HIS A 93 6.26 10.84 4.02
C HIS A 93 7.53 11.69 3.96
N ALA A 94 7.99 12.22 5.08
CA ALA A 94 9.23 13.03 5.15
C ALA A 94 10.47 12.20 4.77
N GLU A 95 10.54 10.95 5.24
CA GLU A 95 11.62 10.01 4.95
C GLU A 95 11.51 9.38 3.55
N ARG A 96 10.44 9.69 2.80
CA ARG A 96 10.17 9.13 1.47
C ARG A 96 10.34 7.61 1.45
N ILE A 97 9.75 6.92 2.42
CA ILE A 97 9.80 5.46 2.47
C ILE A 97 8.95 4.88 1.34
N PRO A 98 9.54 4.10 0.41
CA PRO A 98 8.75 3.47 -0.63
C PRO A 98 7.77 2.46 -0.03
N LEU A 99 6.52 2.47 -0.49
CA LEU A 99 5.50 1.51 -0.08
C LEU A 99 4.92 0.81 -1.31
N ILE A 100 5.11 -0.50 -1.38
CA ILE A 100 4.70 -1.28 -2.53
C ILE A 100 3.81 -2.42 -2.08
N LEU A 101 2.60 -2.47 -2.62
CA LEU A 101 1.65 -3.53 -2.36
C LEU A 101 1.38 -4.31 -3.64
N PHE A 102 1.53 -5.62 -3.61
CA PHE A 102 1.14 -6.53 -4.68
C PHE A 102 -0.16 -7.24 -4.29
N ILE A 103 -1.16 -7.21 -5.17
CA ILE A 103 -2.45 -7.87 -4.98
C ILE A 103 -2.68 -8.81 -6.16
N ALA A 104 -2.47 -10.10 -5.93
CA ALA A 104 -2.65 -11.15 -6.92
C ALA A 104 -3.92 -11.96 -6.64
N GLY A 105 -4.42 -12.67 -7.64
CA GLY A 105 -5.56 -13.57 -7.50
C GLY A 105 -6.37 -13.70 -8.79
N PRO A 106 -7.35 -14.62 -8.85
CA PRO A 106 -8.12 -14.89 -10.05
C PRO A 106 -9.03 -13.71 -10.45
N GLU A 107 -9.58 -13.77 -11.64
CA GLU A 107 -10.59 -12.81 -12.09
C GLU A 107 -11.74 -12.69 -11.09
N ARG A 108 -12.33 -11.51 -11.02
CA ARG A 108 -13.55 -11.22 -10.25
C ARG A 108 -13.47 -11.47 -8.74
N CYS A 109 -12.31 -11.77 -8.19
CA CYS A 109 -12.13 -11.91 -6.73
C CYS A 109 -12.12 -10.56 -5.96
N GLY A 110 -12.22 -9.42 -6.65
CA GLY A 110 -12.30 -8.10 -6.02
C GLY A 110 -10.97 -7.39 -5.82
N LYS A 111 -9.88 -7.80 -6.48
CA LYS A 111 -8.55 -7.16 -6.41
C LYS A 111 -8.60 -5.66 -6.62
N THR A 112 -9.19 -5.22 -7.73
CA THR A 112 -9.28 -3.80 -8.10
C THR A 112 -10.06 -3.01 -7.05
N THR A 113 -11.17 -3.56 -6.54
CA THR A 113 -11.95 -2.93 -5.46
C THR A 113 -11.09 -2.78 -4.21
N LEU A 114 -10.39 -3.83 -3.80
CA LEU A 114 -9.51 -3.80 -2.65
C LEU A 114 -8.36 -2.81 -2.84
N ALA A 115 -7.73 -2.80 -4.02
CA ALA A 115 -6.65 -1.87 -4.36
C ALA A 115 -7.08 -0.40 -4.20
N HIS A 116 -8.27 -0.05 -4.69
CA HIS A 116 -8.81 1.31 -4.54
C HIS A 116 -9.20 1.65 -3.10
N LEU A 117 -9.78 0.70 -2.35
CA LEU A 117 -10.05 0.90 -0.93
C LEU A 117 -8.78 1.15 -0.12
N LEU A 118 -7.73 0.36 -0.38
CA LEU A 118 -6.43 0.55 0.26
C LEU A 118 -5.78 1.86 -0.18
N ALA A 119 -5.79 2.18 -1.47
CA ALA A 119 -5.23 3.43 -2.00
C ALA A 119 -5.84 4.66 -1.31
N ALA A 120 -7.16 4.64 -1.11
CA ALA A 120 -7.85 5.69 -0.36
C ALA A 120 -7.38 5.78 1.11
N ARG A 121 -7.21 4.64 1.78
CA ARG A 121 -6.81 4.58 3.20
C ARG A 121 -5.38 4.99 3.46
N ILE A 122 -4.44 4.61 2.58
CA ILE A 122 -3.00 4.85 2.77
C ILE A 122 -2.48 6.04 1.97
N ASN A 123 -3.38 6.87 1.45
CA ASN A 123 -3.04 8.03 0.60
C ASN A 123 -2.12 7.66 -0.58
N CYS A 124 -2.35 6.50 -1.20
CA CYS A 124 -1.64 6.07 -2.40
C CYS A 124 -2.36 6.62 -3.64
N SER A 125 -1.65 7.35 -4.47
CA SER A 125 -2.22 7.94 -5.70
C SER A 125 -2.09 7.03 -6.92
N THR A 126 -1.30 5.97 -6.83
CA THR A 126 -0.94 5.14 -7.98
C THR A 126 -1.38 3.70 -7.76
N VAL A 127 -2.37 3.28 -8.53
CA VAL A 127 -2.80 1.87 -8.64
C VAL A 127 -2.50 1.43 -10.07
N ILE A 128 -1.74 0.36 -10.21
CA ILE A 128 -1.30 -0.19 -11.49
C ILE A 128 -2.00 -1.53 -11.69
N ASN A 129 -2.76 -1.65 -12.77
CA ASN A 129 -3.25 -2.94 -13.23
C ASN A 129 -2.18 -3.55 -14.16
N ALA A 130 -1.69 -4.72 -13.80
CA ALA A 130 -0.58 -5.38 -14.49
C ALA A 130 -0.96 -5.83 -15.91
N GLU A 131 -2.21 -6.26 -16.12
CA GLU A 131 -2.72 -6.67 -17.41
C GLU A 131 -2.78 -5.49 -18.39
N VAL A 132 -3.35 -4.36 -17.93
CA VAL A 132 -3.44 -3.14 -18.74
C VAL A 132 -2.06 -2.63 -19.10
N LEU A 133 -1.13 -2.63 -18.14
CA LEU A 133 0.23 -2.17 -18.42
C LEU A 133 0.94 -3.08 -19.42
N ARG A 134 0.75 -4.40 -19.31
CA ARG A 134 1.27 -5.37 -20.29
C ARG A 134 0.70 -5.11 -21.69
N ASP A 135 -0.62 -4.94 -21.80
CA ASP A 135 -1.30 -4.75 -23.08
C ASP A 135 -0.88 -3.43 -23.77
N ILE A 136 -0.69 -2.36 -22.97
CA ILE A 136 -0.13 -1.10 -23.47
C ILE A 136 1.31 -1.31 -23.96
N SER A 137 2.14 -2.00 -23.18
CA SER A 137 3.53 -2.25 -23.57
C SER A 137 3.60 -3.08 -24.85
N ALA A 138 2.79 -4.10 -24.98
CA ALA A 138 2.70 -4.92 -26.18
C ALA A 138 2.24 -4.13 -27.43
N SER A 139 1.30 -3.19 -27.26
CA SER A 139 0.81 -2.36 -28.37
C SER A 139 1.81 -1.29 -28.84
N ILE A 140 2.73 -0.89 -27.99
CA ILE A 140 3.80 0.06 -28.35
C ILE A 140 4.94 -0.69 -29.07
N ASP A 141 5.10 -1.96 -28.79
CA ASP A 141 6.23 -2.80 -29.16
C ASP A 141 6.02 -3.61 -30.46
N ASP A 142 5.08 -3.22 -31.34
CA ASP A 142 5.00 -3.79 -32.69
C ASP A 142 6.32 -3.65 -33.49
N SER A 143 7.33 -2.96 -32.98
CA SER A 143 8.65 -2.78 -33.55
C SER A 143 9.81 -3.37 -32.77
N LEU A 144 9.59 -3.82 -31.54
CA LEU A 144 10.59 -4.52 -30.73
C LEU A 144 10.26 -6.02 -30.72
N PRO A 145 11.27 -6.91 -30.83
CA PRO A 145 11.00 -8.35 -30.75
C PRO A 145 10.26 -8.60 -29.46
N SER A 146 9.09 -9.21 -29.57
CA SER A 146 8.33 -9.66 -28.41
C SER A 146 9.35 -10.23 -27.44
N PHE A 147 9.31 -9.79 -26.19
CA PHE A 147 10.02 -10.52 -25.15
C PHE A 147 9.41 -11.91 -25.15
N ALA A 148 9.90 -12.69 -26.09
CA ALA A 148 9.55 -14.07 -26.25
C ALA A 148 9.87 -14.69 -24.88
N VAL A 149 8.82 -15.02 -24.16
CA VAL A 149 8.88 -16.19 -23.31
C VAL A 149 9.58 -17.22 -24.19
N SER A 150 10.82 -17.54 -23.87
CA SER A 150 11.58 -18.54 -24.58
C SER A 150 10.75 -19.81 -24.52
N GLU A 151 10.01 -20.05 -25.62
CA GLU A 151 9.40 -21.31 -25.91
C GLU A 151 10.53 -22.28 -26.21
N THR A 152 11.14 -22.82 -25.16
CA THR A 152 11.79 -24.12 -25.29
C THR A 152 10.66 -25.15 -25.31
N SER A 153 10.04 -25.26 -26.46
CA SER A 153 9.09 -26.30 -26.78
C SER A 153 9.83 -27.64 -26.90
N SER A 154 9.69 -28.46 -25.90
CA SER A 154 9.70 -29.90 -26.08
C SER A 154 8.24 -30.35 -26.29
N PRO A 155 7.95 -31.21 -27.29
CA PRO A 155 6.58 -31.55 -27.70
C PRO A 155 5.94 -32.67 -26.87
N ASP A 156 6.32 -32.84 -25.63
CA ASP A 156 5.72 -33.85 -24.73
C ASP A 156 5.43 -33.19 -23.41
N SER A 157 4.15 -32.93 -23.19
CA SER A 157 3.58 -32.97 -21.87
C SER A 157 2.56 -31.88 -21.57
N THR A 158 1.44 -32.34 -21.09
CA THR A 158 0.54 -31.72 -20.09
C THR A 158 0.18 -30.25 -20.25
N PRO A 159 -1.09 -29.94 -20.15
CA PRO A 159 -1.62 -28.59 -20.33
C PRO A 159 -0.96 -27.65 -19.32
N SER A 160 -0.45 -26.60 -19.82
CA SER A 160 0.06 -25.32 -19.31
C SER A 160 -0.33 -24.87 -17.90
N THR A 161 -0.16 -25.74 -16.93
CA THR A 161 -0.18 -25.39 -15.52
C THR A 161 1.20 -24.88 -15.17
N LEU A 162 1.26 -23.62 -14.70
CA LEU A 162 2.47 -22.99 -14.16
C LEU A 162 3.41 -22.34 -15.17
N ARG A 163 2.92 -21.65 -16.18
CA ARG A 163 3.67 -20.49 -16.62
C ARG A 163 3.51 -19.46 -15.52
N GLY A 164 4.44 -19.45 -14.55
CA GLY A 164 4.60 -18.33 -13.64
C GLY A 164 4.78 -17.11 -14.52
N VAL A 165 3.73 -16.30 -14.65
CA VAL A 165 3.82 -15.08 -15.44
C VAL A 165 4.76 -14.18 -14.68
N GLU A 166 5.97 -14.05 -15.17
CA GLU A 166 6.93 -13.09 -14.62
C GLU A 166 6.25 -11.72 -14.61
N VAL A 167 6.45 -10.97 -13.54
CA VAL A 167 6.05 -9.56 -13.50
C VAL A 167 6.66 -8.93 -14.75
N SER A 168 5.83 -8.35 -15.62
CA SER A 168 6.29 -7.78 -16.86
C SER A 168 7.43 -6.77 -16.61
N ALA A 169 8.35 -6.63 -17.54
CA ALA A 169 9.45 -5.67 -17.40
C ALA A 169 8.94 -4.25 -17.13
N ALA A 170 7.76 -3.90 -17.65
CA ALA A 170 7.11 -2.62 -17.40
C ALA A 170 6.66 -2.47 -15.93
N VAL A 171 6.06 -3.51 -15.33
CA VAL A 171 5.70 -3.51 -13.90
C VAL A 171 6.96 -3.39 -13.04
N ALA A 172 8.01 -4.14 -13.38
CA ALA A 172 9.28 -4.07 -12.67
C ALA A 172 9.90 -2.66 -12.72
N ALA A 173 9.87 -2.03 -13.89
CA ALA A 173 10.38 -0.67 -14.07
C ALA A 173 9.60 0.36 -13.22
N GLU A 174 8.26 0.24 -13.15
CA GLU A 174 7.44 1.11 -12.29
C GLU A 174 7.70 0.88 -10.80
N VAL A 175 7.92 -0.36 -10.36
CA VAL A 175 8.33 -0.68 -8.98
C VAL A 175 9.69 -0.06 -8.68
N ASP A 176 10.69 -0.27 -9.52
CA ASP A 176 12.03 0.29 -9.34
C ASP A 176 12.01 1.83 -9.33
N LYS A 177 11.15 2.44 -10.14
CA LYS A 177 10.94 3.88 -10.14
C LYS A 177 10.29 4.35 -8.83
N ALA A 178 9.26 3.66 -8.35
CA ALA A 178 8.62 3.98 -7.08
C ALA A 178 9.59 3.88 -5.89
N VAL A 179 10.48 2.87 -5.92
CA VAL A 179 11.55 2.71 -4.92
C VAL A 179 12.51 3.89 -4.96
N ARG A 180 13.01 4.28 -6.14
CA ARG A 180 13.93 5.42 -6.27
C ARG A 180 13.31 6.75 -5.87
N GLU A 181 12.03 6.95 -6.15
CA GLU A 181 11.32 8.18 -5.86
C GLU A 181 10.72 8.23 -4.44
N GLY A 182 10.76 7.11 -3.70
CA GLY A 182 10.16 7.00 -2.38
C GLY A 182 8.64 7.20 -2.42
N ARG A 183 7.96 6.53 -3.35
CA ARG A 183 6.51 6.64 -3.54
C ARG A 183 5.76 5.40 -3.08
N ALA A 184 4.48 5.58 -2.78
CA ALA A 184 3.54 4.49 -2.59
C ALA A 184 2.93 4.07 -3.93
N ILE A 185 2.91 2.76 -4.21
CA ILE A 185 2.19 2.16 -5.35
C ILE A 185 1.49 0.88 -4.92
N ILE A 186 0.38 0.60 -5.58
CA ILE A 186 -0.32 -0.68 -5.49
C ILE A 186 -0.31 -1.29 -6.89
N VAL A 187 0.16 -2.52 -7.02
CA VAL A 187 0.15 -3.28 -8.26
C VAL A 187 -0.84 -4.43 -8.09
N GLU A 188 -1.85 -4.49 -8.93
CA GLU A 188 -2.86 -5.55 -8.90
C GLU A 188 -2.93 -6.27 -10.23
N GLY A 189 -3.26 -7.56 -10.21
CA GLY A 189 -3.44 -8.34 -11.42
C GLY A 189 -3.70 -9.82 -11.15
N GLU A 190 -4.32 -10.50 -12.11
CA GLU A 190 -4.51 -11.95 -12.05
C GLU A 190 -3.25 -12.71 -12.42
N ASN A 191 -2.48 -12.15 -13.33
CA ASN A 191 -1.24 -12.71 -13.83
C ASN A 191 -0.01 -12.32 -12.97
N LEU A 192 -0.21 -11.65 -11.84
CA LEU A 192 0.84 -11.41 -10.87
C LEU A 192 1.18 -12.74 -10.18
N SER A 193 2.13 -13.48 -10.76
CA SER A 193 2.64 -14.67 -10.11
C SER A 193 3.58 -14.28 -8.96
N PHE A 194 3.63 -15.12 -7.95
CA PHE A 194 4.60 -14.93 -6.87
C PHE A 194 6.04 -14.94 -7.38
N ALA A 195 6.35 -15.83 -8.31
CA ALA A 195 7.66 -15.86 -8.93
C ALA A 195 8.07 -14.49 -9.50
N GLY A 196 7.11 -13.78 -10.10
CA GLY A 196 7.36 -12.48 -10.69
C GLY A 196 7.67 -11.36 -9.70
N PHE A 197 7.07 -11.35 -8.52
CA PHE A 197 7.34 -10.31 -7.52
C PHE A 197 8.14 -10.80 -6.30
N HIS A 198 8.51 -12.10 -6.25
CA HIS A 198 9.28 -12.69 -5.16
C HIS A 198 10.58 -11.92 -4.86
N ARG A 199 11.31 -11.51 -5.90
CA ARG A 199 12.55 -10.75 -5.74
C ARG A 199 12.38 -9.47 -4.91
N PHE A 200 11.22 -8.80 -5.03
CA PHE A 200 10.92 -7.59 -4.27
C PHE A 200 10.56 -7.89 -2.82
N LEU A 201 10.07 -9.10 -2.55
CA LEU A 201 9.74 -9.56 -1.19
C LEU A 201 10.97 -10.04 -0.43
N GLU A 202 12.08 -10.28 -1.11
CA GLU A 202 13.32 -10.70 -0.45
C GLU A 202 13.77 -9.71 0.62
N PRO A 203 14.18 -10.16 1.79
CA PRO A 203 14.67 -9.30 2.86
C PRO A 203 15.86 -8.44 2.43
N SER A 204 16.74 -9.00 1.59
CA SER A 204 17.90 -8.31 1.02
C SER A 204 17.48 -7.06 0.24
N PHE A 205 16.46 -7.18 -0.60
CA PHE A 205 15.93 -6.06 -1.38
C PHE A 205 15.24 -5.03 -0.47
N GLN A 206 14.38 -5.46 0.45
CA GLN A 206 13.71 -4.56 1.38
C GLN A 206 14.71 -3.84 2.30
N PHE A 207 15.72 -4.57 2.79
CA PHE A 207 16.73 -3.99 3.65
C PHE A 207 17.61 -2.96 2.92
N SER A 208 18.05 -3.27 1.70
CA SER A 208 18.92 -2.38 0.91
C SER A 208 18.19 -1.12 0.43
N THR A 209 16.91 -1.23 0.10
CA THR A 209 16.09 -0.11 -0.40
C THR A 209 15.38 0.66 0.71
N GLY A 210 15.21 0.05 1.88
CA GLY A 210 14.35 0.56 2.94
C GLY A 210 12.88 0.63 2.55
N ALA A 211 12.46 -0.16 1.57
CA ALA A 211 11.08 -0.19 1.10
C ALA A 211 10.21 -1.07 1.99
N VAL A 212 8.99 -0.63 2.25
CA VAL A 212 7.93 -1.46 2.83
C VAL A 212 7.19 -2.16 1.71
N ILE A 213 7.34 -3.49 1.63
CA ILE A 213 6.75 -4.28 0.54
C ILE A 213 5.89 -5.39 1.14
N LEU A 214 4.67 -5.55 0.61
CA LEU A 214 3.71 -6.57 1.01
C LEU A 214 3.11 -7.25 -0.22
N GLY A 215 2.94 -8.55 -0.15
CA GLY A 215 2.21 -9.35 -1.13
C GLY A 215 0.91 -9.89 -0.53
N LEU A 216 -0.16 -9.80 -1.28
CA LEU A 216 -1.44 -10.42 -0.98
C LEU A 216 -1.85 -11.30 -2.14
N VAL A 217 -2.27 -12.52 -1.84
CA VAL A 217 -2.95 -13.41 -2.77
C VAL A 217 -4.40 -13.55 -2.34
N MET A 218 -5.32 -13.23 -3.22
CA MET A 218 -6.75 -13.42 -3.00
C MET A 218 -7.20 -14.76 -3.60
N GLU A 219 -7.90 -15.56 -2.81
CA GLU A 219 -8.53 -16.81 -3.25
C GLU A 219 -10.05 -16.66 -3.25
N THR A 220 -10.73 -17.26 -4.23
CA THR A 220 -12.18 -17.35 -4.22
C THR A 220 -12.62 -18.68 -3.60
N CYS A 221 -13.60 -18.63 -2.71
CA CYS A 221 -14.25 -19.83 -2.22
C CYS A 221 -15.38 -20.21 -3.20
N GLY A 222 -15.20 -21.22 -4.07
CA GLY A 222 -16.38 -21.69 -4.77
C GLY A 222 -16.30 -22.44 -6.07
N SER A 223 -15.19 -22.62 -6.75
CA SER A 223 -15.16 -23.58 -7.88
C SER A 223 -13.78 -24.21 -8.04
N GLU A 224 -13.76 -25.53 -8.12
CA GLU A 224 -12.53 -26.30 -8.28
C GLU A 224 -11.82 -26.07 -9.63
N ALA A 225 -12.49 -25.46 -10.61
CA ALA A 225 -12.00 -25.32 -11.98
C ALA A 225 -11.26 -23.99 -12.27
N GLU A 226 -11.47 -22.93 -11.47
CA GLU A 226 -10.82 -21.62 -11.68
C GLU A 226 -9.57 -21.42 -10.79
N THR A 227 -9.21 -22.44 -10.04
CA THR A 227 -8.28 -22.33 -8.89
C THR A 227 -6.86 -22.78 -9.17
N ASP A 228 -6.53 -23.26 -10.38
CA ASP A 228 -5.24 -23.97 -10.56
C ASP A 228 -4.00 -23.08 -10.38
N ALA A 229 -3.97 -21.85 -10.88
CA ALA A 229 -2.78 -21.00 -10.79
C ALA A 229 -2.59 -20.37 -9.39
N SER A 230 -3.67 -19.89 -8.77
CA SER A 230 -3.62 -19.35 -7.41
C SER A 230 -3.45 -20.45 -6.36
N HIS A 231 -4.07 -21.63 -6.56
CA HIS A 231 -3.89 -22.80 -5.71
C HIS A 231 -2.48 -23.36 -5.77
N ALA A 232 -1.87 -23.44 -6.95
CA ALA A 232 -0.49 -23.89 -7.08
C ALA A 232 0.46 -22.96 -6.34
N TYR A 233 0.19 -21.64 -6.38
CA TYR A 233 0.96 -20.67 -5.64
C TYR A 233 0.79 -20.80 -4.13
N VAL A 234 -0.46 -20.88 -3.67
CA VAL A 234 -0.74 -21.03 -2.23
C VAL A 234 -0.19 -22.34 -1.66
N LYS A 235 -0.22 -23.43 -2.44
CA LYS A 235 0.43 -24.69 -2.06
C LYS A 235 1.95 -24.60 -1.95
N ALA A 236 2.59 -23.68 -2.65
CA ALA A 236 4.02 -23.45 -2.58
C ALA A 236 4.43 -22.61 -1.37
N LEU A 237 3.47 -21.93 -0.69
CA LEU A 237 3.77 -21.16 0.50
C LEU A 237 3.93 -22.08 1.72
N PRO A 238 5.01 -21.94 2.47
CA PRO A 238 5.23 -22.76 3.67
C PRO A 238 4.26 -22.35 4.78
N ASN A 239 3.72 -23.33 5.48
CA ASN A 239 3.03 -23.21 6.77
C ASN A 239 2.11 -21.99 6.93
N LEU A 240 1.02 -21.92 6.13
CA LEU A 240 0.03 -20.89 6.26
C LEU A 240 -0.65 -20.93 7.64
N GLN A 241 -0.52 -19.87 8.41
CA GLN A 241 -1.18 -19.73 9.71
C GLN A 241 -2.28 -18.68 9.64
N PRO A 242 -3.49 -18.96 10.16
CA PRO A 242 -4.56 -17.97 10.21
C PRO A 242 -4.17 -16.84 11.17
N VAL A 243 -4.22 -15.61 10.69
CA VAL A 243 -3.88 -14.40 11.47
C VAL A 243 -5.09 -13.47 11.69
N PHE A 244 -6.14 -13.67 10.91
CA PHE A 244 -7.39 -12.94 11.03
C PHE A 244 -8.53 -13.78 10.47
N SER A 245 -9.67 -13.82 11.15
CA SER A 245 -10.85 -14.54 10.67
C SER A 245 -12.13 -13.83 11.08
N THR A 246 -13.08 -13.80 10.15
CA THR A 246 -14.49 -13.47 10.36
C THR A 246 -15.33 -14.61 9.79
N GLU A 247 -16.65 -14.54 9.88
CA GLU A 247 -17.55 -15.58 9.31
C GLU A 247 -17.33 -15.82 7.81
N ARG A 248 -16.84 -14.83 7.07
CA ARG A 248 -16.73 -14.84 5.60
C ARG A 248 -15.33 -14.61 5.06
N LEU A 249 -14.44 -14.13 5.88
CA LEU A 249 -13.07 -13.80 5.47
C LEU A 249 -12.09 -14.47 6.42
N THR A 250 -11.17 -15.25 5.89
CA THR A 250 -10.00 -15.73 6.64
C THR A 250 -8.74 -15.27 5.95
N VAL A 251 -7.85 -14.67 6.71
CA VAL A 251 -6.53 -14.24 6.23
C VAL A 251 -5.47 -15.10 6.89
N PHE A 252 -4.61 -15.67 6.07
CA PHE A 252 -3.47 -16.47 6.47
C PHE A 252 -2.19 -15.68 6.22
N ALA A 253 -1.22 -15.81 7.09
CA ALA A 253 0.14 -15.36 6.83
C ALA A 253 0.99 -16.57 6.44
N ALA A 254 1.80 -16.41 5.42
CA ALA A 254 2.83 -17.39 5.11
C ALA A 254 3.95 -17.28 6.14
N ASP A 255 4.28 -18.39 6.76
CA ASP A 255 5.44 -18.46 7.66
C ASP A 255 6.73 -18.51 6.82
N MET A 256 7.12 -17.36 6.34
CA MET A 256 8.36 -17.14 5.59
C MET A 256 9.52 -17.09 6.59
N VAL A 257 9.78 -18.21 7.27
CA VAL A 257 10.74 -18.31 8.39
C VAL A 257 12.12 -17.76 8.03
N ASP A 258 12.52 -17.83 6.77
CA ASP A 258 13.85 -17.36 6.34
C ASP A 258 13.84 -15.91 5.82
N LEU A 259 12.69 -15.42 5.34
CA LEU A 259 12.54 -14.06 4.83
C LEU A 259 12.27 -13.03 5.94
N ALA A 260 11.66 -13.46 7.04
CA ALA A 260 11.20 -12.55 8.10
C ALA A 260 12.24 -12.25 9.20
N LYS A 261 13.32 -13.01 9.29
CA LYS A 261 14.31 -12.87 10.38
C LYS A 261 15.08 -11.55 10.39
N GLY A 262 14.99 -10.75 9.33
CA GLY A 262 15.74 -9.49 9.21
C GLY A 262 14.94 -8.22 9.51
N VAL A 263 13.61 -8.23 9.40
CA VAL A 263 12.80 -6.99 9.45
C VAL A 263 11.53 -7.20 10.28
N SER A 264 11.61 -7.19 11.59
CA SER A 264 10.47 -7.02 12.51
C SER A 264 9.54 -8.20 12.81
N GLY A 265 9.75 -9.41 12.31
CA GLY A 265 8.86 -10.55 12.59
C GLY A 265 7.42 -10.44 12.05
N ILE A 266 7.13 -9.44 11.22
CA ILE A 266 5.83 -9.26 10.59
C ILE A 266 5.90 -9.92 9.20
N PRO A 267 4.98 -10.87 8.87
CA PRO A 267 4.95 -11.51 7.57
C PRO A 267 4.87 -10.52 6.41
N THR A 268 5.46 -10.87 5.28
CA THR A 268 5.45 -10.06 4.06
C THR A 268 4.44 -10.55 3.02
N VAL A 269 3.94 -11.78 3.18
CA VAL A 269 2.96 -12.38 2.27
C VAL A 269 1.75 -12.85 3.05
N TYR A 270 0.58 -12.51 2.52
CA TYR A 270 -0.71 -12.88 3.06
C TYR A 270 -1.55 -13.59 2.00
N VAL A 271 -2.40 -14.49 2.43
CA VAL A 271 -3.41 -15.15 1.59
C VAL A 271 -4.77 -14.86 2.19
N ALA A 272 -5.66 -14.29 1.40
CA ALA A 272 -7.03 -13.99 1.83
C ALA A 272 -8.03 -14.89 1.10
N ARG A 273 -8.83 -15.62 1.85
CA ARG A 273 -9.99 -16.37 1.36
C ARG A 273 -11.24 -15.58 1.61
N CYS A 274 -11.79 -14.99 0.56
CA CYS A 274 -12.98 -14.14 0.60
C CYS A 274 -14.15 -14.87 -0.05
N THR A 275 -15.34 -14.77 0.57
CA THR A 275 -16.58 -15.31 -0.01
C THR A 275 -17.35 -14.25 -0.79
N THR A 276 -17.15 -12.97 -0.50
CA THR A 276 -17.88 -11.86 -1.14
C THR A 276 -17.01 -10.62 -1.33
N VAL A 277 -17.40 -9.78 -2.29
CA VAL A 277 -16.77 -8.45 -2.50
C VAL A 277 -16.92 -7.54 -1.27
N ALA A 278 -17.97 -7.75 -0.45
CA ALA A 278 -18.17 -6.99 0.78
C ALA A 278 -17.05 -7.23 1.81
N ASP A 279 -16.39 -8.38 1.76
CA ASP A 279 -15.29 -8.71 2.67
C ASP A 279 -14.04 -7.86 2.39
N ASN A 280 -13.95 -7.22 1.21
CA ASN A 280 -12.84 -6.34 0.86
C ASN A 280 -12.72 -5.13 1.80
N VAL A 281 -13.81 -4.66 2.39
CA VAL A 281 -13.76 -3.57 3.37
C VAL A 281 -13.01 -4.03 4.62
N CYS A 282 -13.37 -5.20 5.17
CA CYS A 282 -12.69 -5.78 6.34
C CYS A 282 -11.22 -6.07 6.02
N LEU A 283 -10.96 -6.65 4.86
CA LEU A 283 -9.60 -6.95 4.40
C LEU A 283 -8.77 -5.67 4.23
N SER A 284 -9.37 -4.59 3.72
CA SER A 284 -8.68 -3.30 3.59
C SER A 284 -8.29 -2.69 4.94
N VAL A 285 -9.12 -2.87 5.98
CA VAL A 285 -8.80 -2.44 7.35
C VAL A 285 -7.65 -3.26 7.91
N PHE A 286 -7.71 -4.58 7.78
CA PHE A 286 -6.66 -5.48 8.23
C PHE A 286 -5.31 -5.15 7.56
N LEU A 287 -5.28 -5.02 6.24
CA LEU A 287 -4.06 -4.71 5.50
C LEU A 287 -3.51 -3.32 5.83
N HIS A 288 -4.40 -2.34 6.04
CA HIS A 288 -3.98 -1.02 6.50
C HIS A 288 -3.22 -1.11 7.84
N ASP A 289 -3.70 -1.93 8.78
CA ASP A 289 -3.03 -2.14 10.06
C ASP A 289 -1.65 -2.78 9.90
N ILE A 290 -1.53 -3.74 8.98
CA ILE A 290 -0.23 -4.36 8.65
C ILE A 290 0.72 -3.33 8.04
N VAL A 291 0.25 -2.52 7.09
CA VAL A 291 1.05 -1.45 6.48
C VAL A 291 1.58 -0.50 7.54
N VAL A 292 0.72 -0.03 8.45
CA VAL A 292 1.12 0.86 9.56
C VAL A 292 2.19 0.21 10.44
N LYS A 293 1.99 -1.05 10.84
CA LYS A 293 2.97 -1.79 11.64
C LYS A 293 4.32 -1.92 10.94
N ARG A 294 4.31 -2.17 9.64
CA ARG A 294 5.54 -2.28 8.82
C ARG A 294 6.24 -0.93 8.69
N ILE A 295 5.50 0.16 8.49
CA ILE A 295 6.05 1.53 8.48
C ILE A 295 6.71 1.86 9.81
N ILE A 296 6.05 1.58 10.94
CA ILE A 296 6.61 1.80 12.28
C ILE A 296 7.91 1.02 12.46
N ALA A 297 7.93 -0.25 12.04
CA ALA A 297 9.11 -1.08 12.13
C ALA A 297 10.27 -0.54 11.30
N GLU A 298 10.01 -0.04 10.09
CA GLU A 298 11.02 0.55 9.23
C GLU A 298 11.54 1.88 9.78
N LEU A 299 10.66 2.73 10.33
CA LEU A 299 11.07 3.98 10.99
C LEU A 299 11.95 3.71 12.22
N LYS A 300 11.62 2.69 13.03
CA LYS A 300 12.46 2.25 14.16
C LYS A 300 13.82 1.75 13.67
N ARG A 301 13.85 0.97 12.60
CA ARG A 301 15.10 0.50 11.99
C ARG A 301 16.01 1.65 11.54
N ARG A 302 15.41 2.76 11.06
CA ARG A 302 16.13 3.98 10.69
C ARG A 302 16.52 4.86 11.89
N GLY A 303 16.17 4.47 13.12
CA GLY A 303 16.42 5.27 14.32
C GLY A 303 15.60 6.57 14.38
N ARG A 304 14.43 6.59 13.72
CA ARG A 304 13.56 7.76 13.64
C ARG A 304 12.41 7.73 14.67
N MET A 305 12.23 6.60 15.35
CA MET A 305 11.27 6.44 16.44
C MET A 305 11.96 5.78 17.63
N LEU A 306 11.71 6.31 18.81
CA LEU A 306 12.13 5.74 20.09
C LEU A 306 11.16 4.63 20.54
#